data_e71cafe54ac5ed8e0d8462118e42e267
#
_entry.id   e71cafe54ac5ed8e0d8462118e42e267
#
_cell.length_a   1.000
_cell.length_b   1.000
_cell.length_c   1.000
_cell.angle_alpha   90.00
_cell.angle_beta   90.00
_cell.angle_gamma   90.00
#
_symmetry.space_group_name_H-M   'P 1'
#
loop_
_entity.id
_entity.type
_entity.pdbx_description
1 polymer ?
#
loop_
_entity_poly.entity_id
_entity_poly.type
_entity_poly.pdbx_seq_one_letter_code
_entity_poly.pdbx_strand_id
1 'polypeptide(L)'
;MISTRQTVSSILFLIFVVFIFGVLSCSTLRPPDVEFVPTPHEVVAEMLKMAAITHDDVVYDLGCGDGRIVIAAAKQYGARGVGVEIDPELIKVCQEKARKAGVTDRVRFLLRDLFETELREATVVALYLTPELNLQLRPKLFRELKPGTRIVSHDFDMGDWKPDGMREMRNVQFFFPDDMTRLRDTKFYYWVIPAPVAGLWRWNVKTPGGDRDYTLNINQKFQEISGIVTAQTRESEIYDTLLKGDQVTFWVRDEIAGQNVTMQFQGIIRGEWIEGSMEVKGGPFEGIHPWTATRSR
;
A
#
# COMPACT_ATOMS: atom_id res chain seq x y z
N MET A 1 -40.78 -59.45 -5.86
CA MET A 1 -40.98 -58.47 -4.77
C MET A 1 -39.61 -58.24 -4.10
N ILE A 2 -38.87 -57.28 -4.59
CA ILE A 2 -37.56 -56.91 -4.01
C ILE A 2 -37.85 -55.86 -2.91
N SER A 3 -37.41 -56.20 -1.72
CA SER A 3 -37.75 -55.55 -0.46
C SER A 3 -37.30 -54.07 -0.41
N THR A 4 -38.26 -53.16 -0.30
CA THR A 4 -38.14 -51.70 -0.09
C THR A 4 -37.36 -51.32 1.17
N ARG A 5 -36.96 -52.24 2.03
CA ARG A 5 -36.20 -51.99 3.27
C ARG A 5 -34.69 -51.82 3.07
N GLN A 6 -34.10 -52.37 1.98
CA GLN A 6 -32.65 -52.24 1.75
C GLN A 6 -32.27 -50.90 1.11
N THR A 7 -33.15 -50.26 0.35
CA THR A 7 -32.88 -48.99 -0.31
C THR A 7 -32.88 -47.79 0.64
N VAL A 8 -33.73 -47.82 1.67
CA VAL A 8 -33.81 -46.71 2.67
C VAL A 8 -32.59 -46.68 3.60
N SER A 9 -32.06 -47.87 3.96
CA SER A 9 -30.86 -47.98 4.81
C SER A 9 -29.60 -47.47 4.11
N SER A 10 -29.46 -47.68 2.79
CA SER A 10 -28.31 -47.23 1.99
C SER A 10 -28.33 -45.73 1.73
N ILE A 11 -29.53 -45.13 1.60
CA ILE A 11 -29.67 -43.68 1.41
C ILE A 11 -29.40 -42.92 2.73
N LEU A 12 -29.84 -43.44 3.87
CA LEU A 12 -29.54 -42.84 5.17
C LEU A 12 -28.05 -42.92 5.53
N PHE A 13 -27.36 -44.03 5.15
CA PHE A 13 -25.93 -44.15 5.36
C PHE A 13 -25.11 -43.21 4.46
N LEU A 14 -25.55 -42.99 3.21
CA LEU A 14 -24.91 -42.03 2.30
C LEU A 14 -25.07 -40.57 2.77
N ILE A 15 -26.24 -40.20 3.29
CA ILE A 15 -26.50 -38.86 3.85
C ILE A 15 -25.68 -38.64 5.11
N PHE A 16 -25.49 -39.65 5.97
CA PHE A 16 -24.70 -39.54 7.18
C PHE A 16 -23.19 -39.40 6.89
N VAL A 17 -22.67 -40.06 5.86
CA VAL A 17 -21.27 -39.93 5.41
C VAL A 17 -21.00 -38.58 4.79
N VAL A 18 -21.96 -38.02 4.02
CA VAL A 18 -21.81 -36.64 3.45
C VAL A 18 -21.86 -35.60 4.53
N PHE A 19 -22.62 -35.78 5.62
CA PHE A 19 -22.67 -34.85 6.75
C PHE A 19 -21.41 -34.87 7.63
N ILE A 20 -20.68 -36.00 7.69
CA ILE A 20 -19.42 -36.12 8.46
C ILE A 20 -18.24 -35.49 7.72
N PHE A 21 -18.23 -35.42 6.38
CA PHE A 21 -17.17 -34.79 5.61
C PHE A 21 -17.35 -33.26 5.47
N GLY A 22 -18.51 -32.70 5.86
CA GLY A 22 -18.81 -31.26 5.81
C GLY A 22 -18.35 -30.44 7.02
N VAL A 23 -17.74 -31.01 8.05
CA VAL A 23 -17.50 -30.32 9.34
C VAL A 23 -16.06 -30.48 9.85
N LEU A 24 -15.05 -30.41 9.01
CA LEU A 24 -13.67 -30.35 9.52
C LEU A 24 -12.76 -29.57 8.56
N SER A 25 -13.10 -28.33 8.29
CA SER A 25 -12.10 -27.31 7.94
C SER A 25 -12.04 -26.30 9.09
N CYS A 26 -11.72 -26.78 10.27
CA CYS A 26 -11.20 -25.92 11.32
C CYS A 26 -9.75 -25.64 10.90
N SER A 27 -9.53 -24.58 10.14
CA SER A 27 -8.18 -24.06 9.96
C SER A 27 -7.68 -23.61 11.34
N THR A 28 -6.92 -24.49 11.98
CA THR A 28 -6.20 -24.09 13.20
C THR A 28 -5.24 -22.99 12.77
N LEU A 29 -5.46 -21.80 13.30
CA LEU A 29 -4.52 -20.70 13.11
C LEU A 29 -3.15 -21.13 13.64
N ARG A 30 -2.10 -20.83 12.91
CA ARG A 30 -0.73 -21.07 13.38
C ARG A 30 -0.42 -20.18 14.59
N PRO A 31 0.54 -20.54 15.43
CA PRO A 31 0.97 -19.66 16.52
C PRO A 31 1.52 -18.33 15.98
N PRO A 32 1.47 -17.26 16.79
CA PRO A 32 2.09 -15.98 16.44
C PRO A 32 3.57 -16.13 16.10
N ASP A 33 4.04 -15.42 15.05
CA ASP A 33 5.46 -15.42 14.66
C ASP A 33 6.32 -14.60 15.63
N VAL A 34 5.70 -13.63 16.31
CA VAL A 34 6.38 -12.67 17.18
C VAL A 34 5.56 -12.44 18.44
N GLU A 35 6.25 -12.17 19.53
CA GLU A 35 5.63 -11.76 20.77
C GLU A 35 5.01 -10.36 20.65
N PHE A 36 3.87 -10.15 21.30
CA PHE A 36 3.21 -8.86 21.32
C PHE A 36 4.01 -7.85 22.15
N VAL A 37 4.55 -6.84 21.47
CA VAL A 37 5.17 -5.65 22.08
C VAL A 37 4.35 -4.42 21.66
N PRO A 38 3.72 -3.71 22.59
CA PRO A 38 2.85 -2.62 22.25
C PRO A 38 3.60 -1.37 21.78
N THR A 39 3.22 -0.79 20.62
CA THR A 39 3.70 0.52 20.21
C THR A 39 3.30 1.58 21.24
N PRO A 40 4.21 2.41 21.77
CA PRO A 40 3.87 3.50 22.68
C PRO A 40 2.83 4.46 22.09
N HIS A 41 1.91 4.97 22.92
CA HIS A 41 0.81 5.82 22.43
C HIS A 41 1.28 7.09 21.73
N GLU A 42 2.39 7.68 22.19
CA GLU A 42 3.00 8.84 21.54
C GLU A 42 3.56 8.52 20.15
N VAL A 43 4.12 7.32 19.97
CA VAL A 43 4.56 6.82 18.65
C VAL A 43 3.36 6.58 17.74
N VAL A 44 2.29 5.96 18.25
CA VAL A 44 1.03 5.80 17.50
C VAL A 44 0.52 7.14 16.98
N ALA A 45 0.50 8.16 17.84
CA ALA A 45 0.04 9.50 17.44
C ALA A 45 0.88 10.09 16.31
N GLU A 46 2.21 9.99 16.38
CA GLU A 46 3.11 10.49 15.34
C GLU A 46 3.05 9.65 14.05
N MET A 47 2.87 8.33 14.13
CA MET A 47 2.64 7.46 12.96
C MET A 47 1.36 7.86 12.21
N LEU A 48 0.25 8.04 12.93
CA LEU A 48 -1.03 8.45 12.33
C LEU A 48 -0.95 9.86 11.71
N LYS A 49 -0.25 10.77 12.36
CA LYS A 49 0.02 12.11 11.84
C LYS A 49 0.90 12.07 10.59
N MET A 50 1.96 11.25 10.57
CA MET A 50 2.83 11.08 9.41
C MET A 50 2.06 10.48 8.22
N ALA A 51 1.14 9.56 8.49
CA ALA A 51 0.24 9.00 7.48
C ALA A 51 -0.86 9.98 7.03
N ALA A 52 -0.95 11.17 7.63
CA ALA A 52 -1.97 12.18 7.35
C ALA A 52 -3.39 11.57 7.32
N ILE A 53 -3.75 10.85 8.42
CA ILE A 53 -5.04 10.17 8.53
C ILE A 53 -6.19 11.17 8.49
N THR A 54 -7.24 10.81 7.75
CA THR A 54 -8.51 11.54 7.64
C THR A 54 -9.70 10.64 7.95
N HIS A 55 -10.89 11.21 8.02
CA HIS A 55 -12.14 10.46 8.25
C HIS A 55 -12.54 9.52 7.10
N ASP A 56 -11.99 9.75 5.89
CA ASP A 56 -12.25 8.92 4.71
C ASP A 56 -11.38 7.66 4.68
N ASP A 57 -10.38 7.58 5.55
CA ASP A 57 -9.41 6.49 5.52
C ASP A 57 -9.96 5.19 6.09
N VAL A 58 -9.40 4.09 5.55
CA VAL A 58 -9.51 2.74 6.08
C VAL A 58 -8.11 2.29 6.50
N VAL A 59 -7.85 2.32 7.80
CA VAL A 59 -6.56 1.96 8.39
C VAL A 59 -6.54 0.46 8.70
N TYR A 60 -5.66 -0.27 8.07
CA TYR A 60 -5.35 -1.66 8.39
C TYR A 60 -4.12 -1.71 9.30
N ASP A 61 -4.22 -2.43 10.41
CA ASP A 61 -3.12 -2.71 11.33
C ASP A 61 -2.86 -4.22 11.30
N LEU A 62 -1.72 -4.61 10.71
CA LEU A 62 -1.38 -6.01 10.47
C LEU A 62 -0.48 -6.54 11.59
N GLY A 63 -1.03 -7.43 12.42
CA GLY A 63 -0.49 -7.79 13.71
C GLY A 63 -0.88 -6.73 14.75
N CYS A 64 -2.19 -6.47 14.88
CA CYS A 64 -2.67 -5.29 15.60
C CYS A 64 -2.53 -5.37 17.13
N GLY A 65 -2.12 -6.52 17.66
CA GLY A 65 -1.95 -6.72 19.11
C GLY A 65 -3.23 -6.35 19.86
N ASP A 66 -3.18 -5.31 20.65
CA ASP A 66 -4.31 -4.83 21.47
C ASP A 66 -5.21 -3.81 20.75
N GLY A 67 -5.02 -3.61 19.46
CA GLY A 67 -5.85 -2.77 18.59
C GLY A 67 -5.63 -1.25 18.72
N ARG A 68 -4.60 -0.83 19.48
CA ARG A 68 -4.40 0.59 19.85
C ARG A 68 -4.29 1.53 18.64
N ILE A 69 -3.67 1.11 17.54
CA ILE A 69 -3.47 1.96 16.35
C ILE A 69 -4.81 2.25 15.68
N VAL A 70 -5.59 1.23 15.35
CA VAL A 70 -6.89 1.40 14.69
C VAL A 70 -7.92 2.09 15.59
N ILE A 71 -7.87 1.83 16.90
CA ILE A 71 -8.72 2.52 17.88
C ILE A 71 -8.36 4.01 17.95
N ALA A 72 -7.07 4.34 17.97
CA ALA A 72 -6.62 5.73 17.95
C ALA A 72 -7.01 6.44 16.65
N ALA A 73 -6.84 5.79 15.49
CA ALA A 73 -7.25 6.31 14.19
C ALA A 73 -8.76 6.63 14.16
N ALA A 74 -9.60 5.71 14.64
CA ALA A 74 -11.04 5.92 14.71
C ALA A 74 -11.43 7.04 15.66
N LYS A 75 -10.84 7.05 16.87
CA LYS A 75 -11.20 8.01 17.93
C LYS A 75 -10.78 9.44 17.61
N GLN A 76 -9.56 9.61 17.06
CA GLN A 76 -8.96 10.95 16.87
C GLN A 76 -9.31 11.56 15.51
N TYR A 77 -9.44 10.73 14.47
CA TYR A 77 -9.61 11.19 13.09
C TYR A 77 -10.96 10.79 12.48
N GLY A 78 -11.75 9.94 13.16
CA GLY A 78 -13.01 9.43 12.61
C GLY A 78 -12.81 8.40 11.49
N ALA A 79 -11.60 7.91 11.28
CA ALA A 79 -11.28 6.89 10.28
C ALA A 79 -11.96 5.54 10.58
N ARG A 80 -12.09 4.69 9.56
CA ARG A 80 -12.42 3.27 9.76
C ARG A 80 -11.15 2.48 10.08
N GLY A 81 -11.24 1.48 10.94
CA GLY A 81 -10.11 0.65 11.33
C GLY A 81 -10.36 -0.84 11.14
N VAL A 82 -9.36 -1.56 10.66
CA VAL A 82 -9.35 -3.02 10.57
C VAL A 82 -8.08 -3.54 11.23
N GLY A 83 -8.22 -4.11 12.42
CA GLY A 83 -7.11 -4.80 13.10
C GLY A 83 -7.10 -6.28 12.69
N VAL A 84 -5.95 -6.77 12.27
CA VAL A 84 -5.72 -8.18 11.92
C VAL A 84 -4.79 -8.78 12.95
N GLU A 85 -5.25 -9.83 13.63
CA GLU A 85 -4.50 -10.48 14.71
C GLU A 85 -4.72 -11.99 14.64
N ILE A 86 -3.68 -12.75 14.95
CA ILE A 86 -3.71 -14.21 14.91
C ILE A 86 -3.98 -14.81 16.31
N ASP A 87 -3.76 -14.03 17.37
CA ASP A 87 -4.02 -14.44 18.75
C ASP A 87 -5.48 -14.15 19.15
N PRO A 88 -6.29 -15.19 19.46
CA PRO A 88 -7.68 -15.00 19.86
C PRO A 88 -7.85 -14.26 21.20
N GLU A 89 -6.86 -14.30 22.09
CA GLU A 89 -6.94 -13.58 23.37
C GLU A 89 -6.73 -12.07 23.16
N LEU A 90 -5.80 -11.69 22.26
CA LEU A 90 -5.61 -10.29 21.86
C LEU A 90 -6.84 -9.73 21.13
N ILE A 91 -7.53 -10.52 20.32
CA ILE A 91 -8.81 -10.10 19.71
C ILE A 91 -9.85 -9.73 20.76
N LYS A 92 -9.97 -10.47 21.85
CA LYS A 92 -10.88 -10.13 22.95
C LYS A 92 -10.49 -8.81 23.61
N VAL A 93 -9.19 -8.59 23.81
CA VAL A 93 -8.65 -7.32 24.34
C VAL A 93 -8.98 -6.15 23.40
N CYS A 94 -8.81 -6.32 22.09
CA CYS A 94 -9.16 -5.33 21.07
C CYS A 94 -10.63 -4.91 21.16
N GLN A 95 -11.54 -5.89 21.19
CA GLN A 95 -12.98 -5.66 21.27
C GLN A 95 -13.37 -4.88 22.53
N GLU A 96 -12.81 -5.26 23.68
CA GLU A 96 -13.07 -4.56 24.93
C GLU A 96 -12.52 -3.13 24.92
N LYS A 97 -11.31 -2.92 24.39
CA LYS A 97 -10.73 -1.58 24.24
C LYS A 97 -11.54 -0.69 23.29
N ALA A 98 -11.99 -1.23 22.15
CA ALA A 98 -12.84 -0.50 21.22
C ALA A 98 -14.19 -0.10 21.85
N ARG A 99 -14.79 -1.01 22.63
CA ARG A 99 -16.03 -0.74 23.39
C ARG A 99 -15.81 0.39 24.42
N LYS A 100 -14.72 0.34 25.20
CA LYS A 100 -14.37 1.40 26.16
C LYS A 100 -14.08 2.73 25.49
N ALA A 101 -13.50 2.70 24.29
CA ALA A 101 -13.21 3.91 23.50
C ALA A 101 -14.44 4.49 22.78
N GLY A 102 -15.55 3.75 22.69
CA GLY A 102 -16.78 4.17 22.00
C GLY A 102 -16.67 4.20 20.48
N VAL A 103 -15.87 3.30 19.88
CA VAL A 103 -15.58 3.28 18.43
C VAL A 103 -15.93 1.96 17.75
N THR A 104 -16.78 1.14 18.35
CA THR A 104 -17.15 -0.20 17.83
C THR A 104 -17.87 -0.15 16.48
N ASP A 105 -18.46 0.97 16.13
CA ASP A 105 -19.08 1.22 14.83
C ASP A 105 -18.09 1.55 13.72
N ARG A 106 -16.83 1.87 14.07
CA ARG A 106 -15.76 2.29 13.14
C ARG A 106 -14.64 1.29 13.03
N VAL A 107 -14.46 0.39 14.00
CA VAL A 107 -13.37 -0.58 13.99
C VAL A 107 -13.90 -2.02 13.98
N ARG A 108 -13.21 -2.87 13.24
CA ARG A 108 -13.42 -4.33 13.25
C ARG A 108 -12.10 -5.05 13.47
N PHE A 109 -12.15 -6.21 14.10
CA PHE A 109 -10.98 -7.04 14.35
C PHE A 109 -11.18 -8.40 13.70
N LEU A 110 -10.18 -8.85 12.96
CA LEU A 110 -10.18 -10.11 12.22
C LEU A 110 -9.20 -11.07 12.89
N LEU A 111 -9.72 -12.18 13.42
CA LEU A 111 -8.90 -13.31 13.86
C LEU A 111 -8.41 -14.06 12.61
N ARG A 112 -7.25 -13.68 12.10
CA ARG A 112 -6.73 -14.19 10.81
C ARG A 112 -5.23 -13.97 10.69
N ASP A 113 -4.59 -14.81 9.88
CA ASP A 113 -3.23 -14.58 9.40
C ASP A 113 -3.18 -13.33 8.50
N LEU A 114 -2.24 -12.42 8.76
CA LEU A 114 -2.04 -11.21 7.98
C LEU A 114 -1.67 -11.49 6.51
N PHE A 115 -1.00 -12.62 6.24
CA PHE A 115 -0.66 -13.05 4.87
C PHE A 115 -1.87 -13.53 4.07
N GLU A 116 -2.94 -13.98 4.74
CA GLU A 116 -4.19 -14.43 4.12
C GLU A 116 -5.27 -13.34 4.05
N THR A 117 -5.01 -12.18 4.68
CA THR A 117 -5.97 -11.08 4.74
C THR A 117 -5.96 -10.27 3.46
N GLU A 118 -7.13 -10.01 2.87
CA GLU A 118 -7.27 -9.11 1.72
C GLU A 118 -7.07 -7.65 2.12
N LEU A 119 -6.25 -6.91 1.37
CA LEU A 119 -5.86 -5.52 1.67
C LEU A 119 -6.44 -4.47 0.73
N ARG A 120 -7.27 -4.85 -0.25
CA ARG A 120 -7.76 -3.98 -1.35
C ARG A 120 -8.54 -2.75 -0.89
N GLU A 121 -9.14 -2.78 0.31
CA GLU A 121 -9.88 -1.66 0.88
C GLU A 121 -8.98 -0.69 1.65
N ALA A 122 -7.77 -1.10 2.02
CA ALA A 122 -6.88 -0.28 2.81
C ALA A 122 -6.46 0.98 2.05
N THR A 123 -6.55 2.13 2.71
CA THR A 123 -5.94 3.40 2.29
C THR A 123 -4.68 3.70 3.09
N VAL A 124 -4.57 3.09 4.27
CA VAL A 124 -3.39 3.14 5.12
C VAL A 124 -3.15 1.76 5.71
N VAL A 125 -1.88 1.34 5.74
CA VAL A 125 -1.42 0.12 6.43
C VAL A 125 -0.43 0.52 7.51
N ALA A 126 -0.68 0.10 8.75
CA ALA A 126 0.22 0.25 9.88
C ALA A 126 0.89 -1.10 10.19
N LEU A 127 2.17 -1.04 10.55
CA LEU A 127 3.00 -2.21 10.82
C LEU A 127 3.87 -1.97 12.06
N TYR A 128 3.96 -2.98 12.92
CA TYR A 128 5.01 -3.15 13.90
C TYR A 128 5.35 -4.63 14.01
N LEU A 129 6.07 -5.12 13.03
CA LEU A 129 6.44 -6.54 12.86
C LEU A 129 7.96 -6.72 13.08
N THR A 130 8.57 -7.66 12.32
CA THR A 130 10.03 -7.78 12.23
C THR A 130 10.51 -7.44 10.82
N PRO A 131 11.81 -7.20 10.61
CA PRO A 131 12.37 -6.99 9.26
C PRO A 131 12.00 -8.10 8.30
N GLU A 132 12.07 -9.36 8.76
CA GLU A 132 11.80 -10.54 7.95
C GLU A 132 10.33 -10.60 7.52
N LEU A 133 9.40 -10.33 8.45
CA LEU A 133 7.97 -10.31 8.15
C LEU A 133 7.61 -9.15 7.22
N ASN A 134 8.20 -7.97 7.39
CA ASN A 134 8.02 -6.84 6.49
C ASN A 134 8.47 -7.20 5.06
N LEU A 135 9.63 -7.84 4.90
CA LEU A 135 10.12 -8.28 3.60
C LEU A 135 9.24 -9.37 2.96
N GLN A 136 8.73 -10.31 3.76
CA GLN A 136 7.78 -11.32 3.27
C GLN A 136 6.43 -10.71 2.87
N LEU A 137 5.96 -9.70 3.60
CA LEU A 137 4.70 -9.02 3.35
C LEU A 137 4.77 -8.08 2.13
N ARG A 138 5.92 -7.49 1.84
CA ARG A 138 6.13 -6.50 0.78
C ARG A 138 5.54 -6.88 -0.59
N PRO A 139 5.76 -8.10 -1.14
CA PRO A 139 5.16 -8.49 -2.42
C PRO A 139 3.64 -8.46 -2.41
N LYS A 140 3.01 -8.82 -1.27
CA LYS A 140 1.56 -8.77 -1.09
C LYS A 140 1.06 -7.32 -1.08
N LEU A 141 1.77 -6.41 -0.40
CA LEU A 141 1.43 -4.99 -0.38
C LEU A 141 1.39 -4.40 -1.79
N PHE A 142 2.41 -4.66 -2.61
CA PHE A 142 2.44 -4.21 -4.02
C PHE A 142 1.36 -4.84 -4.89
N ARG A 143 0.98 -6.08 -4.64
CA ARG A 143 -0.03 -6.78 -5.44
C ARG A 143 -1.44 -6.33 -5.12
N GLU A 144 -1.75 -6.01 -3.86
CA GLU A 144 -3.13 -5.82 -3.39
C GLU A 144 -3.50 -4.37 -3.09
N LEU A 145 -2.54 -3.54 -2.71
CA LEU A 145 -2.79 -2.14 -2.40
C LEU A 145 -2.89 -1.30 -3.67
N LYS A 146 -3.75 -0.30 -3.63
CA LYS A 146 -3.89 0.67 -4.73
C LYS A 146 -2.75 1.68 -4.69
N PRO A 147 -2.33 2.20 -5.85
CA PRO A 147 -1.46 3.37 -5.88
C PRO A 147 -1.99 4.50 -4.99
N GLY A 148 -1.10 5.14 -4.24
CA GLY A 148 -1.47 6.16 -3.26
C GLY A 148 -1.79 5.63 -1.87
N THR A 149 -1.95 4.30 -1.67
CA THR A 149 -2.05 3.73 -0.32
C THR A 149 -0.79 4.02 0.47
N ARG A 150 -0.95 4.51 1.69
CA ARG A 150 0.14 4.89 2.59
C ARG A 150 0.47 3.74 3.53
N ILE A 151 1.75 3.54 3.79
CA ILE A 151 2.24 2.54 4.75
C ILE A 151 3.07 3.27 5.80
N VAL A 152 2.83 2.99 7.07
CA VAL A 152 3.67 3.43 8.18
C VAL A 152 4.16 2.21 8.95
N SER A 153 5.46 2.13 9.19
CA SER A 153 6.07 1.02 9.92
C SER A 153 6.88 1.54 11.10
N HIS A 154 6.64 0.97 12.27
CA HIS A 154 7.38 1.26 13.49
C HIS A 154 8.66 0.42 13.54
N ASP A 155 9.79 1.06 13.78
CA ASP A 155 11.16 0.53 13.94
C ASP A 155 11.77 -0.17 12.72
N PHE A 156 10.99 -0.84 11.89
CA PHE A 156 11.52 -1.72 10.83
C PHE A 156 11.13 -1.23 9.44
N ASP A 157 12.12 -1.21 8.56
CA ASP A 157 11.97 -0.79 7.16
C ASP A 157 11.51 -1.94 6.23
N MET A 158 11.55 -1.67 4.92
CA MET A 158 11.19 -2.60 3.85
C MET A 158 12.41 -3.03 3.01
N GLY A 159 13.61 -3.03 3.62
CA GLY A 159 14.85 -3.42 2.96
C GLY A 159 15.27 -2.42 1.87
N ASP A 160 15.42 -2.89 0.64
CA ASP A 160 15.86 -2.06 -0.49
C ASP A 160 14.76 -1.13 -1.06
N TRP A 161 13.52 -1.21 -0.54
CA TRP A 161 12.49 -0.23 -0.83
C TRP A 161 12.68 1.00 0.07
N LYS A 162 13.31 2.05 -0.46
CA LYS A 162 13.57 3.28 0.29
C LYS A 162 12.28 3.95 0.72
N PRO A 163 12.17 4.43 1.97
CA PRO A 163 10.99 5.14 2.43
C PRO A 163 10.86 6.53 1.77
N ASP A 164 9.63 6.96 1.56
CA ASP A 164 9.30 8.34 1.16
C ASP A 164 9.48 9.34 2.31
N GLY A 165 9.55 8.84 3.53
CA GLY A 165 9.83 9.63 4.73
C GLY A 165 10.21 8.76 5.92
N MET A 166 10.97 9.35 6.83
CA MET A 166 11.37 8.74 8.11
C MET A 166 11.35 9.80 9.20
N ARG A 167 10.97 9.39 10.40
CA ARG A 167 11.12 10.18 11.62
C ARG A 167 11.75 9.36 12.73
N GLU A 168 12.39 10.05 13.67
CA GLU A 168 12.98 9.47 14.87
C GLU A 168 12.39 10.19 16.09
N MET A 169 12.06 9.41 17.12
CA MET A 169 11.71 9.91 18.45
C MET A 169 12.73 9.39 19.45
N ARG A 170 13.17 10.23 20.38
CA ARG A 170 14.19 9.91 21.36
C ARG A 170 13.60 9.74 22.75
N ASN A 171 14.23 8.86 23.55
CA ASN A 171 13.85 8.59 24.93
C ASN A 171 12.37 8.21 25.10
N VAL A 172 11.84 7.43 24.15
CA VAL A 172 10.47 6.91 24.21
C VAL A 172 10.38 5.78 25.22
N GLN A 173 9.34 5.79 26.04
CA GLN A 173 9.12 4.77 27.05
C GLN A 173 8.40 3.55 26.45
N PHE A 174 9.07 2.41 26.49
CA PHE A 174 8.53 1.11 26.06
C PHE A 174 8.18 0.25 27.26
N PHE A 175 7.05 -0.46 27.15
CA PHE A 175 6.60 -1.46 28.11
C PHE A 175 6.75 -2.82 27.47
N PHE A 176 7.57 -3.68 28.08
CA PHE A 176 7.83 -5.03 27.58
C PHE A 176 7.04 -6.07 28.38
N PRO A 177 6.81 -7.30 27.83
CA PRO A 177 6.09 -8.37 28.53
C PRO A 177 6.72 -8.82 29.84
N ASP A 178 8.02 -8.55 30.03
CA ASP A 178 8.76 -8.84 31.27
C ASP A 178 8.55 -7.79 32.38
N ASP A 179 7.50 -6.94 32.26
CA ASP A 179 7.19 -5.81 33.13
C ASP A 179 8.32 -4.78 33.27
N MET A 180 9.29 -4.84 32.34
CA MET A 180 10.39 -3.88 32.29
C MET A 180 10.03 -2.66 31.45
N THR A 181 10.20 -1.50 32.04
CA THR A 181 10.12 -0.23 31.34
C THR A 181 11.50 0.19 30.87
N ARG A 182 11.66 0.46 29.59
CA ARG A 182 12.94 0.91 29.01
C ARG A 182 12.73 2.17 28.17
N LEU A 183 13.66 3.12 28.32
CA LEU A 183 13.74 4.27 27.42
C LEU A 183 14.64 3.88 26.25
N ARG A 184 14.15 4.08 25.03
CA ARG A 184 14.97 3.92 23.83
C ARG A 184 14.53 4.88 22.73
N ASP A 185 15.43 5.13 21.80
CA ASP A 185 15.10 5.83 20.56
C ASP A 185 14.34 4.87 19.64
N THR A 186 13.44 5.41 18.87
CA THR A 186 12.62 4.66 17.93
C THR A 186 12.48 5.42 16.63
N LYS A 187 12.29 4.69 15.54
CA LYS A 187 12.09 5.24 14.20
C LYS A 187 10.75 4.78 13.65
N PHE A 188 10.18 5.57 12.77
CA PHE A 188 9.06 5.11 11.98
C PHE A 188 9.22 5.62 10.55
N TYR A 189 8.83 4.75 9.63
CA TYR A 189 9.05 4.89 8.22
C TYR A 189 7.71 5.04 7.50
N TYR A 190 7.74 5.71 6.36
CA TYR A 190 6.55 5.99 5.58
C TYR A 190 6.82 5.72 4.11
N TRP A 191 5.87 5.05 3.46
CA TRP A 191 5.87 4.80 2.02
C TRP A 191 4.51 5.10 1.43
N VAL A 192 4.51 5.42 0.14
CA VAL A 192 3.30 5.50 -0.67
C VAL A 192 3.41 4.46 -1.78
N ILE A 193 2.42 3.59 -1.92
CA ILE A 193 2.42 2.59 -3.00
C ILE A 193 2.44 3.31 -4.34
N PRO A 194 3.47 3.12 -5.17
CA PRO A 194 3.55 3.73 -6.48
C PRO A 194 2.69 2.99 -7.51
N ALA A 195 2.20 3.72 -8.50
CA ALA A 195 1.57 3.10 -9.66
C ALA A 195 2.58 2.31 -10.50
N PRO A 196 2.20 1.19 -11.11
CA PRO A 196 3.05 0.49 -12.06
C PRO A 196 3.14 1.26 -13.38
N VAL A 197 4.32 1.87 -13.65
CA VAL A 197 4.55 2.68 -14.86
C VAL A 197 5.59 2.10 -15.80
N ALA A 198 6.26 1.00 -15.44
CA ALA A 198 7.24 0.35 -16.30
C ALA A 198 6.66 -0.01 -17.67
N GLY A 199 7.45 0.13 -18.72
CA GLY A 199 7.10 -0.21 -20.08
C GLY A 199 7.10 0.98 -21.05
N LEU A 200 6.58 0.76 -22.24
CA LEU A 200 6.62 1.72 -23.35
C LEU A 200 5.37 2.60 -23.35
N TRP A 201 5.58 3.90 -23.29
CA TRP A 201 4.55 4.93 -23.39
C TRP A 201 4.69 5.72 -24.67
N ARG A 202 3.57 6.20 -25.26
CA ARG A 202 3.54 6.97 -26.50
C ARG A 202 2.62 8.16 -26.39
N TRP A 203 3.04 9.28 -26.98
CA TRP A 203 2.22 10.47 -27.13
C TRP A 203 2.64 11.28 -28.32
N ASN A 204 1.78 12.18 -28.76
CA ASN A 204 2.04 13.14 -29.85
C ASN A 204 1.94 14.57 -29.30
N VAL A 205 2.79 15.46 -29.79
CA VAL A 205 2.77 16.88 -29.46
C VAL A 205 2.68 17.68 -30.76
N LYS A 206 1.66 18.54 -30.87
CA LYS A 206 1.54 19.49 -31.95
C LYS A 206 2.44 20.69 -31.69
N THR A 207 3.48 20.88 -32.49
CA THR A 207 4.44 21.98 -32.36
C THR A 207 4.38 22.93 -33.57
N PRO A 208 4.91 24.16 -33.47
CA PRO A 208 5.04 25.05 -34.62
C PRO A 208 5.85 24.45 -35.77
N GLY A 209 6.73 23.47 -35.50
CA GLY A 209 7.50 22.74 -36.52
C GLY A 209 6.82 21.48 -37.04
N GLY A 210 5.52 21.26 -36.72
CA GLY A 210 4.76 20.08 -37.08
C GLY A 210 4.53 19.12 -35.92
N ASP A 211 3.77 18.05 -36.18
CA ASP A 211 3.46 17.02 -35.21
C ASP A 211 4.73 16.21 -34.86
N ARG A 212 4.93 15.95 -33.57
CA ARG A 212 6.06 15.14 -33.08
C ARG A 212 5.57 13.97 -32.25
N ASP A 213 5.96 12.78 -32.63
CA ASP A 213 5.72 11.55 -31.90
C ASP A 213 6.84 11.31 -30.89
N TYR A 214 6.45 11.00 -29.68
CA TYR A 214 7.33 10.63 -28.58
C TYR A 214 7.05 9.21 -28.14
N THR A 215 8.12 8.51 -27.81
CA THR A 215 8.05 7.25 -27.07
C THR A 215 8.95 7.34 -25.84
N LEU A 216 8.51 6.79 -24.72
CA LEU A 216 9.28 6.69 -23.49
C LEU A 216 9.24 5.26 -22.99
N ASN A 217 10.41 4.65 -22.90
CA ASN A 217 10.56 3.34 -22.25
C ASN A 217 10.99 3.56 -20.80
N ILE A 218 10.07 3.25 -19.86
CA ILE A 218 10.30 3.43 -18.41
C ILE A 218 10.77 2.13 -17.79
N ASN A 219 11.89 2.21 -17.09
CA ASN A 219 12.32 1.23 -16.09
C ASN A 219 11.87 1.71 -14.71
N GLN A 220 11.34 0.79 -13.89
CA GLN A 220 10.85 1.11 -12.54
C GLN A 220 11.39 0.13 -11.52
N LYS A 221 11.91 0.67 -10.42
CA LYS A 221 12.18 -0.08 -9.20
C LYS A 221 11.50 0.65 -8.04
N PHE A 222 10.37 0.11 -7.56
CA PHE A 222 9.50 0.76 -6.58
C PHE A 222 9.03 2.15 -7.08
N GLN A 223 9.32 3.24 -6.36
CA GLN A 223 9.04 4.62 -6.77
C GLN A 223 10.16 5.25 -7.61
N GLU A 224 11.30 4.58 -7.77
CA GLU A 224 12.40 5.07 -8.60
C GLU A 224 12.13 4.71 -10.07
N ILE A 225 12.14 5.71 -10.94
CA ILE A 225 11.95 5.54 -12.38
C ILE A 225 13.12 6.14 -13.17
N SER A 226 13.46 5.50 -14.27
CA SER A 226 14.40 5.98 -15.27
C SER A 226 13.88 5.59 -16.63
N GLY A 227 14.37 6.23 -17.69
CA GLY A 227 13.91 5.87 -19.03
C GLY A 227 14.53 6.73 -20.12
N ILE A 228 14.29 6.30 -21.36
CA ILE A 228 14.74 6.99 -22.55
C ILE A 228 13.52 7.43 -23.34
N VAL A 229 13.45 8.74 -23.62
CA VAL A 229 12.50 9.33 -24.55
C VAL A 229 13.14 9.34 -25.93
N THR A 230 12.40 8.85 -26.92
CA THR A 230 12.76 8.97 -28.33
C THR A 230 11.76 9.91 -29.02
N ALA A 231 12.27 10.94 -29.64
CA ALA A 231 11.51 11.87 -30.50
C ALA A 231 12.09 11.85 -31.89
N GLN A 232 11.35 11.36 -32.89
CA GLN A 232 11.86 11.11 -34.23
C GLN A 232 13.09 10.19 -34.22
N THR A 233 14.31 10.73 -34.41
CA THR A 233 15.58 10.00 -34.38
C THR A 233 16.47 10.35 -33.17
N ARG A 234 15.97 11.22 -32.29
CA ARG A 234 16.72 11.72 -31.13
C ARG A 234 16.33 11.01 -29.86
N GLU A 235 17.30 10.62 -29.08
CA GLU A 235 17.11 10.00 -27.77
C GLU A 235 17.56 10.95 -26.67
N SER A 236 16.86 10.97 -25.55
CA SER A 236 17.16 11.73 -24.35
C SER A 236 16.76 10.93 -23.12
N GLU A 237 17.60 10.91 -22.10
CA GLU A 237 17.23 10.36 -20.78
C GLU A 237 16.25 11.29 -20.09
N ILE A 238 15.28 10.72 -19.37
CA ILE A 238 14.46 11.49 -18.43
C ILE A 238 15.28 11.78 -17.17
N TYR A 239 15.06 12.94 -16.59
CA TYR A 239 15.75 13.36 -15.36
C TYR A 239 14.80 14.07 -14.41
N ASP A 240 15.24 14.33 -13.16
CA ASP A 240 14.43 14.92 -12.08
C ASP A 240 13.06 14.23 -11.95
N THR A 241 13.11 12.91 -11.87
CA THR A 241 11.94 12.04 -11.87
C THR A 241 11.32 11.96 -10.49
N LEU A 242 9.99 11.95 -10.45
CA LEU A 242 9.20 11.70 -9.25
C LEU A 242 8.04 10.75 -9.60
N LEU A 243 7.91 9.66 -8.86
CA LEU A 243 6.72 8.80 -8.86
C LEU A 243 6.22 8.65 -7.43
N LYS A 244 5.05 9.21 -7.13
CA LYS A 244 4.44 9.13 -5.80
C LYS A 244 2.95 8.80 -5.93
N GLY A 245 2.57 7.61 -5.47
CA GLY A 245 1.23 7.10 -5.71
C GLY A 245 0.95 6.98 -7.21
N ASP A 246 -0.08 7.62 -7.69
CA ASP A 246 -0.45 7.70 -9.10
C ASP A 246 0.10 8.94 -9.83
N GLN A 247 0.88 9.77 -9.15
CA GLN A 247 1.45 10.99 -9.72
C GLN A 247 2.84 10.72 -10.30
N VAL A 248 3.09 11.15 -11.51
CA VAL A 248 4.40 11.08 -12.17
C VAL A 248 4.84 12.46 -12.64
N THR A 249 6.13 12.75 -12.44
CA THR A 249 6.79 13.94 -13.00
C THR A 249 8.16 13.53 -13.55
N PHE A 250 8.53 14.05 -14.69
CA PHE A 250 9.87 13.88 -15.26
C PHE A 250 10.18 15.03 -16.23
N TRP A 251 11.47 15.24 -16.47
CA TRP A 251 11.97 16.25 -17.40
C TRP A 251 12.65 15.60 -18.60
N VAL A 252 12.54 16.28 -19.76
CA VAL A 252 13.16 15.89 -21.03
C VAL A 252 13.83 17.11 -21.65
N ARG A 253 14.99 16.92 -22.29
CA ARG A 253 15.62 17.90 -23.17
C ARG A 253 15.37 17.50 -24.62
N ASP A 254 14.92 18.45 -25.43
CA ASP A 254 14.68 18.24 -26.86
C ASP A 254 15.06 19.48 -27.65
N GLU A 255 14.90 19.42 -28.97
CA GLU A 255 15.08 20.52 -29.89
C GLU A 255 13.83 20.65 -30.75
N ILE A 256 13.15 21.81 -30.69
CA ILE A 256 11.94 22.10 -31.44
C ILE A 256 12.23 23.28 -32.38
N ALA A 257 12.02 23.08 -33.67
CA ALA A 257 12.28 24.10 -34.72
C ALA A 257 13.73 24.67 -34.67
N GLY A 258 14.73 23.80 -34.39
CA GLY A 258 16.14 24.18 -34.32
C GLY A 258 16.55 24.89 -33.03
N GLN A 259 15.68 24.93 -32.01
CA GLN A 259 15.96 25.55 -30.72
C GLN A 259 15.87 24.53 -29.59
N ASN A 260 16.86 24.54 -28.68
CA ASN A 260 16.85 23.70 -27.51
C ASN A 260 15.74 24.09 -26.57
N VAL A 261 14.96 23.10 -26.10
CA VAL A 261 13.87 23.26 -25.15
C VAL A 261 14.04 22.28 -23.99
N THR A 262 13.46 22.66 -22.86
CA THR A 262 13.32 21.76 -21.70
C THR A 262 11.84 21.58 -21.43
N MET A 263 11.39 20.34 -21.31
CA MET A 263 9.99 19.99 -21.10
C MET A 263 9.83 19.27 -19.78
N GLN A 264 8.94 19.78 -18.92
CA GLN A 264 8.49 19.10 -17.72
C GLN A 264 7.15 18.44 -17.99
N PHE A 265 7.10 17.13 -17.84
CA PHE A 265 5.86 16.36 -17.90
C PHE A 265 5.39 16.06 -16.49
N GLN A 266 4.13 16.34 -16.19
CA GLN A 266 3.48 15.95 -14.95
C GLN A 266 2.09 15.39 -15.24
N GLY A 267 1.70 14.31 -14.56
CA GLY A 267 0.40 13.70 -14.82
C GLY A 267 -0.01 12.67 -13.78
N ILE A 268 -1.26 12.25 -13.91
CA ILE A 268 -1.88 11.18 -13.12
C ILE A 268 -1.96 9.91 -13.97
N ILE A 269 -1.48 8.83 -13.40
CA ILE A 269 -1.48 7.50 -14.01
C ILE A 269 -2.83 6.83 -13.76
N ARG A 270 -3.51 6.41 -14.83
CA ARG A 270 -4.81 5.72 -14.78
C ARG A 270 -4.76 4.44 -15.61
N GLY A 271 -4.07 3.42 -15.09
CA GLY A 271 -3.85 2.16 -15.81
C GLY A 271 -2.99 2.35 -17.06
N GLU A 272 -3.59 2.28 -18.24
CA GLU A 272 -2.90 2.41 -19.53
C GLU A 272 -2.76 3.87 -20.04
N TRP A 273 -3.13 4.86 -19.21
CA TRP A 273 -3.11 6.28 -19.55
C TRP A 273 -2.34 7.09 -18.52
N ILE A 274 -1.67 8.14 -18.99
CA ILE A 274 -1.20 9.24 -18.16
C ILE A 274 -1.84 10.50 -18.71
N GLU A 275 -2.47 11.30 -17.87
CA GLU A 275 -3.13 12.53 -18.24
C GLU A 275 -2.65 13.67 -17.35
N GLY A 276 -2.30 14.82 -17.95
CA GLY A 276 -1.78 15.95 -17.20
C GLY A 276 -1.35 17.11 -18.08
N SER A 277 -0.23 17.72 -17.76
CA SER A 277 0.33 18.85 -18.48
C SER A 277 1.83 18.68 -18.78
N MET A 278 2.25 19.38 -19.81
CA MET A 278 3.65 19.55 -20.23
C MET A 278 3.98 21.03 -20.19
N GLU A 279 4.95 21.43 -19.37
CA GLU A 279 5.51 22.79 -19.40
C GLU A 279 6.76 22.79 -20.26
N VAL A 280 6.78 23.64 -21.28
CA VAL A 280 7.92 23.84 -22.21
C VAL A 280 8.61 25.15 -21.87
N LYS A 281 9.92 25.10 -21.67
CA LYS A 281 10.78 26.27 -21.42
C LYS A 281 11.78 26.43 -22.57
N GLY A 282 11.80 27.65 -23.13
CA GLY A 282 12.60 28.02 -24.29
C GLY A 282 11.97 27.66 -25.64
N GLY A 283 12.47 28.31 -26.70
CA GLY A 283 12.02 28.10 -28.07
C GLY A 283 10.64 28.66 -28.40
N PRO A 284 10.14 28.38 -29.63
CA PRO A 284 8.92 28.99 -30.14
C PRO A 284 7.64 28.35 -29.64
N PHE A 285 7.75 27.31 -28.76
CA PHE A 285 6.64 26.54 -28.22
C PHE A 285 6.54 26.66 -26.69
N GLU A 286 7.14 27.70 -26.13
CA GLU A 286 7.14 27.93 -24.67
C GLU A 286 5.73 28.11 -24.13
N GLY A 287 5.46 27.45 -22.97
CA GLY A 287 4.17 27.49 -22.28
C GLY A 287 3.75 26.18 -21.68
N ILE A 288 2.51 26.16 -21.16
CA ILE A 288 1.90 24.95 -20.56
C ILE A 288 0.88 24.40 -21.57
N HIS A 289 1.03 23.10 -21.84
CA HIS A 289 0.21 22.41 -22.83
C HIS A 289 -0.43 21.17 -22.19
N PRO A 290 -1.65 20.77 -22.61
CA PRO A 290 -2.21 19.48 -22.17
C PRO A 290 -1.35 18.34 -22.70
N TRP A 291 -1.23 17.29 -21.90
CA TRP A 291 -0.45 16.10 -22.23
C TRP A 291 -1.22 14.84 -21.86
N THR A 292 -1.22 13.88 -22.77
CA THR A 292 -1.76 12.55 -22.54
C THR A 292 -0.83 11.53 -23.20
N ALA A 293 -0.42 10.52 -22.45
CA ALA A 293 0.34 9.40 -22.97
C ALA A 293 -0.43 8.08 -22.80
N THR A 294 -0.20 7.14 -23.72
CA THR A 294 -0.80 5.81 -23.69
C THR A 294 0.27 4.74 -23.61
N ARG A 295 0.02 3.69 -22.84
CA ARG A 295 0.93 2.54 -22.78
C ARG A 295 0.79 1.71 -24.04
N SER A 296 1.93 1.36 -24.66
CA SER A 296 1.96 0.37 -25.73
C SER A 296 2.00 -1.04 -25.15
N ARG A 297 1.19 -1.90 -25.71
CA ARG A 297 1.23 -3.33 -25.44
C ARG A 297 2.36 -4.00 -26.22
#